data_e9124dc408cc2ba21bf4355115c6c2e0
#
_entry.id   e9124dc408cc2ba21bf4355115c6c2e0
#
_cell.length_a   1.000
_cell.length_b   1.000
_cell.length_c   1.000
_cell.angle_alpha   90.00
_cell.angle_beta   90.00
_cell.angle_gamma   90.00
#
_symmetry.space_group_name_H-M   'P 1'
#
loop_
_entity.id
_entity.type
_entity.pdbx_description
1 polymer ?
#
loop_
_entity_poly.entity_id
_entity_poly.type
_entity_poly.pdbx_seq_one_letter_code
_entity_poly.pdbx_strand_id
1 'polypeptide(L)'
;MALLEVENLQTHFRTPSGINRAVEGVSFHVNEGETLAIVGESGCGKSVTSMSLMRLIPEPSGRIAGSIRFAGKDLLQMSDREMRAIRGNDISMIFQEPMTSLNPVLTVGRQIRETLMIHQGLDKQAAEAHAIEMLILVGIPEPTRRVREYPHQLSGGMRQRVMIAIALACNPKLLIADEPTTALDVTIQAQILKLMLDLKHRVGAAIILITHDLGVVAEIAERVMVMYAGRKVEEAPVAELFRSPRHPYTQGLLGAVPRLGSSLTGTARRLAEIPGQVPDLRKPIVGCVFAGRCALATDLCRQYAPGLEEKGPRHVAACHYAAKGAVAA
;
A
#
# COMPACT_ATOMS: atom_id res chain seq x y z
N MET A 1 -14.91 -14.51 1.58
CA MET A 1 -15.75 -13.39 1.05
C MET A 1 -14.85 -12.17 0.88
N ALA A 2 -15.15 -11.29 -0.07
CA ALA A 2 -14.41 -10.03 -0.18
C ALA A 2 -14.73 -9.13 1.02
N LEU A 3 -13.70 -8.71 1.76
CA LEU A 3 -13.81 -7.76 2.86
C LEU A 3 -13.89 -6.32 2.33
N LEU A 4 -13.06 -6.04 1.31
CA LEU A 4 -13.02 -4.75 0.61
C LEU A 4 -13.22 -4.99 -0.88
N GLU A 5 -14.11 -4.21 -1.50
CA GLU A 5 -14.35 -4.19 -2.94
C GLU A 5 -14.21 -2.75 -3.44
N VAL A 6 -13.37 -2.57 -4.43
CA VAL A 6 -13.10 -1.27 -5.05
C VAL A 6 -13.41 -1.37 -6.54
N GLU A 7 -14.32 -0.54 -7.03
CA GLU A 7 -14.74 -0.55 -8.42
C GLU A 7 -14.57 0.82 -9.06
N ASN A 8 -13.82 0.84 -10.16
CA ASN A 8 -13.57 2.03 -10.98
C ASN A 8 -13.17 3.26 -10.16
N LEU A 9 -12.28 3.08 -9.18
CA LEU A 9 -11.79 4.16 -8.32
C LEU A 9 -11.07 5.21 -9.16
N GLN A 10 -11.51 6.45 -9.02
CA GLN A 10 -10.87 7.63 -9.61
C GLN A 10 -10.58 8.63 -8.51
N THR A 11 -9.36 9.18 -8.51
CA THR A 11 -8.98 10.26 -7.60
C THR A 11 -8.22 11.31 -8.38
N HIS A 12 -8.86 12.46 -8.52
CA HIS A 12 -8.36 13.58 -9.29
C HIS A 12 -8.14 14.79 -8.42
N PHE A 13 -7.07 15.53 -8.68
CA PHE A 13 -6.75 16.78 -8.00
C PHE A 13 -6.82 17.96 -8.96
N ARG A 14 -7.51 19.01 -8.55
CA ARG A 14 -7.49 20.30 -9.25
C ARG A 14 -6.19 21.03 -8.88
N THR A 15 -5.40 21.38 -9.88
CA THR A 15 -4.18 22.16 -9.74
C THR A 15 -4.25 23.39 -10.62
N PRO A 16 -3.44 24.45 -10.39
CA PRO A 16 -3.37 25.60 -11.27
C PRO A 16 -3.03 25.25 -12.73
N SER A 17 -2.31 24.13 -12.94
CA SER A 17 -1.89 23.65 -14.27
C SER A 17 -2.81 22.60 -14.89
N GLY A 18 -4.00 22.36 -14.30
CA GLY A 18 -4.99 21.39 -14.82
C GLY A 18 -5.40 20.32 -13.80
N ILE A 19 -6.07 19.30 -14.29
CA ILE A 19 -6.54 18.17 -13.44
C ILE A 19 -5.48 17.07 -13.45
N ASN A 20 -4.91 16.77 -12.28
CA ASN A 20 -4.03 15.62 -12.08
C ASN A 20 -4.88 14.38 -11.78
N ARG A 21 -4.82 13.37 -12.66
CA ARG A 21 -5.55 12.10 -12.55
C ARG A 21 -4.68 11.07 -11.84
N ALA A 22 -4.50 11.26 -10.53
CA ALA A 22 -3.59 10.45 -9.71
C ALA A 22 -4.00 8.98 -9.62
N VAL A 23 -5.32 8.68 -9.67
CA VAL A 23 -5.89 7.33 -9.79
C VAL A 23 -6.98 7.38 -10.86
N GLU A 24 -6.97 6.44 -11.79
CA GLU A 24 -7.84 6.44 -12.95
C GLU A 24 -8.36 5.04 -13.26
N GLY A 25 -9.56 4.72 -12.78
CA GLY A 25 -10.27 3.49 -13.10
C GLY A 25 -9.69 2.22 -12.44
N VAL A 26 -9.19 2.32 -11.21
CA VAL A 26 -8.61 1.18 -10.50
C VAL A 26 -9.72 0.35 -9.83
N SER A 27 -9.73 -0.96 -10.12
CA SER A 27 -10.66 -1.92 -9.52
C SER A 27 -9.88 -3.10 -8.95
N PHE A 28 -10.18 -3.49 -7.71
CA PHE A 28 -9.61 -4.64 -7.02
C PHE A 28 -10.47 -5.04 -5.82
N HIS A 29 -10.18 -6.18 -5.24
CA HIS A 29 -10.79 -6.61 -3.98
C HIS A 29 -9.72 -7.12 -3.02
N VAL A 30 -10.07 -7.22 -1.74
CA VAL A 30 -9.25 -7.86 -0.70
C VAL A 30 -10.16 -8.79 0.08
N ASN A 31 -9.75 -10.05 0.23
CA ASN A 31 -10.48 -11.02 1.03
C ASN A 31 -10.11 -10.91 2.51
N GLU A 32 -10.95 -11.46 3.38
CA GLU A 32 -10.63 -11.58 4.80
C GLU A 32 -9.31 -12.33 5.01
N GLY A 33 -8.43 -11.80 5.84
CA GLY A 33 -7.13 -12.38 6.14
C GLY A 33 -6.12 -12.38 4.99
N GLU A 34 -6.43 -11.80 3.83
CA GLU A 34 -5.52 -11.72 2.67
C GLU A 34 -4.51 -10.58 2.82
N THR A 35 -3.28 -10.78 2.34
CA THR A 35 -2.32 -9.70 2.10
C THR A 35 -2.24 -9.40 0.60
N LEU A 36 -2.77 -8.24 0.20
CA LEU A 36 -2.62 -7.69 -1.14
C LEU A 36 -1.48 -6.67 -1.15
N ALA A 37 -0.43 -6.91 -1.94
CA ALA A 37 0.59 -5.90 -2.19
C ALA A 37 0.21 -4.99 -3.36
N ILE A 38 0.44 -3.68 -3.21
CA ILE A 38 0.31 -2.68 -4.28
C ILE A 38 1.70 -2.13 -4.56
N VAL A 39 2.21 -2.39 -5.76
CA VAL A 39 3.58 -2.02 -6.15
C VAL A 39 3.61 -1.11 -7.39
N GLY A 40 4.70 -0.40 -7.56
CA GLY A 40 4.95 0.49 -8.70
C GLY A 40 5.90 1.62 -8.34
N GLU A 41 6.35 2.38 -9.35
CA GLU A 41 7.25 3.53 -9.15
C GLU A 41 6.62 4.63 -8.28
N SER A 42 7.47 5.50 -7.71
CA SER A 42 6.99 6.69 -6.99
C SER A 42 6.09 7.56 -7.88
N GLY A 43 5.01 8.10 -7.31
CA GLY A 43 4.05 8.92 -8.04
C GLY A 43 3.03 8.15 -8.92
N CYS A 44 3.03 6.81 -8.94
CA CYS A 44 2.06 6.03 -9.73
C CYS A 44 0.66 5.92 -9.10
N GLY A 45 0.39 6.59 -7.97
CA GLY A 45 -0.95 6.65 -7.36
C GLY A 45 -1.20 5.71 -6.17
N LYS A 46 -0.22 4.93 -5.69
CA LYS A 46 -0.38 3.96 -4.59
C LYS A 46 -0.91 4.60 -3.30
N SER A 47 -0.18 5.59 -2.76
CA SER A 47 -0.58 6.30 -1.53
C SER A 47 -1.88 7.09 -1.71
N VAL A 48 -2.14 7.60 -2.92
CA VAL A 48 -3.43 8.25 -3.22
C VAL A 48 -4.56 7.22 -3.20
N THR A 49 -4.33 6.00 -3.67
CA THR A 49 -5.31 4.92 -3.56
C THR A 49 -5.63 4.62 -2.10
N SER A 50 -4.63 4.43 -1.23
CA SER A 50 -4.85 4.17 0.20
C SER A 50 -5.58 5.32 0.91
N MET A 51 -5.19 6.57 0.63
CA MET A 51 -5.87 7.75 1.17
C MET A 51 -7.33 7.84 0.69
N SER A 52 -7.61 7.41 -0.54
CA SER A 52 -8.96 7.37 -1.09
C SER A 52 -9.84 6.35 -0.38
N LEU A 53 -9.30 5.15 -0.07
CA LEU A 53 -10.01 4.14 0.72
C LEU A 53 -10.42 4.68 2.09
N MET A 54 -9.56 5.49 2.69
CA MET A 54 -9.78 6.13 3.98
C MET A 54 -10.57 7.45 3.88
N ARG A 55 -10.97 7.90 2.65
CA ARG A 55 -11.56 9.24 2.43
C ARG A 55 -10.75 10.37 3.08
N LEU A 56 -9.42 10.30 2.95
CA LEU A 56 -8.48 11.31 3.48
C LEU A 56 -8.01 12.27 2.38
N ILE A 57 -8.60 12.24 1.21
CA ILE A 57 -8.31 13.17 0.12
C ILE A 57 -8.89 14.55 0.47
N PRO A 58 -8.07 15.61 0.50
CA PRO A 58 -8.54 16.93 0.92
C PRO A 58 -9.48 17.56 -0.12
N GLU A 59 -10.66 18.00 0.33
CA GLU A 59 -11.58 18.81 -0.46
C GLU A 59 -11.30 20.30 -0.26
N PRO A 60 -11.60 21.15 -1.26
CA PRO A 60 -12.19 20.89 -2.55
C PRO A 60 -11.17 20.57 -3.67
N SER A 61 -9.88 20.49 -3.35
CA SER A 61 -8.80 20.26 -4.33
C SER A 61 -8.82 18.84 -4.91
N GLY A 62 -9.18 17.84 -4.09
CA GLY A 62 -9.28 16.45 -4.49
C GLY A 62 -10.74 15.99 -4.62
N ARG A 63 -10.98 15.05 -5.53
CA ARG A 63 -12.30 14.42 -5.72
C ARG A 63 -12.12 12.92 -5.92
N ILE A 64 -12.92 12.15 -5.19
CA ILE A 64 -12.98 10.69 -5.31
C ILE A 64 -14.28 10.32 -6.07
N ALA A 65 -14.19 9.34 -6.98
CA ALA A 65 -15.33 8.75 -7.68
C ALA A 65 -15.13 7.23 -7.83
N GLY A 66 -16.19 6.51 -8.19
CA GLY A 66 -16.23 5.05 -8.21
C GLY A 66 -17.02 4.49 -7.03
N SER A 67 -16.72 3.26 -6.63
CA SER A 67 -17.34 2.59 -5.47
C SER A 67 -16.27 1.99 -4.58
N ILE A 68 -16.40 2.14 -3.26
CA ILE A 68 -15.53 1.53 -2.25
C ILE A 68 -16.44 0.88 -1.22
N ARG A 69 -16.56 -0.46 -1.27
CA ARG A 69 -17.38 -1.21 -0.32
C ARG A 69 -16.49 -1.95 0.67
N PHE A 70 -16.73 -1.71 1.94
CA PHE A 70 -16.09 -2.41 3.05
C PHE A 70 -17.14 -3.17 3.86
N ALA A 71 -16.98 -4.48 4.02
CA ALA A 71 -17.96 -5.35 4.66
C ALA A 71 -19.40 -5.11 4.14
N GLY A 72 -19.55 -4.94 2.82
CA GLY A 72 -20.82 -4.70 2.13
C GLY A 72 -21.35 -3.26 2.18
N LYS A 73 -20.71 -2.34 2.90
CA LYS A 73 -21.13 -0.94 3.04
C LYS A 73 -20.30 -0.02 2.15
N ASP A 74 -20.95 0.86 1.37
CA ASP A 74 -20.27 1.83 0.53
C ASP A 74 -19.70 2.99 1.36
N LEU A 75 -18.36 3.07 1.46
CA LEU A 75 -17.67 4.09 2.24
C LEU A 75 -17.88 5.50 1.68
N LEU A 76 -18.09 5.65 0.37
CA LEU A 76 -18.26 6.97 -0.25
C LEU A 76 -19.65 7.58 0.07
N GLN A 77 -20.63 6.74 0.43
CA GLN A 77 -21.99 7.19 0.79
C GLN A 77 -22.16 7.42 2.31
N MET A 78 -21.19 7.04 3.12
CA MET A 78 -21.24 7.22 4.57
C MET A 78 -21.10 8.68 4.97
N SER A 79 -21.80 9.06 6.02
CA SER A 79 -21.58 10.35 6.71
C SER A 79 -20.19 10.40 7.35
N ASP A 80 -19.71 11.60 7.66
CA ASP A 80 -18.40 11.77 8.35
C ASP A 80 -18.39 11.14 9.75
N ARG A 81 -19.56 11.07 10.40
CA ARG A 81 -19.70 10.40 11.71
C ARG A 81 -19.48 8.89 11.58
N GLU A 82 -20.08 8.25 10.57
CA GLU A 82 -19.92 6.82 10.29
C GLU A 82 -18.48 6.52 9.88
N MET A 83 -17.88 7.34 9.03
CA MET A 83 -16.47 7.18 8.64
C MET A 83 -15.52 7.30 9.83
N ARG A 84 -15.77 8.23 10.77
CA ARG A 84 -14.96 8.35 12.00
C ARG A 84 -15.06 7.10 12.89
N ALA A 85 -16.22 6.44 12.91
CA ALA A 85 -16.37 5.19 13.67
C ALA A 85 -15.60 4.02 13.06
N ILE A 86 -15.35 4.04 11.74
CA ILE A 86 -14.60 2.99 11.03
C ILE A 86 -13.10 3.24 11.07
N ARG A 87 -12.66 4.50 10.86
CA ARG A 87 -11.24 4.87 10.85
C ARG A 87 -10.62 4.64 12.22
N GLY A 88 -9.52 3.86 12.27
CA GLY A 88 -8.82 3.49 13.50
C GLY A 88 -9.47 2.34 14.28
N ASN A 89 -10.66 1.91 13.90
CA ASN A 89 -11.37 0.78 14.50
C ASN A 89 -11.41 -0.42 13.53
N ASP A 90 -12.27 -0.37 12.53
CA ASP A 90 -12.41 -1.47 11.55
C ASP A 90 -11.35 -1.40 10.43
N ILE A 91 -10.96 -0.20 10.02
CA ILE A 91 -9.90 0.06 9.04
C ILE A 91 -8.86 0.96 9.70
N SER A 92 -7.61 0.50 9.77
CA SER A 92 -6.48 1.29 10.26
C SER A 92 -5.43 1.50 9.18
N MET A 93 -4.63 2.55 9.33
CA MET A 93 -3.58 2.91 8.38
C MET A 93 -2.26 3.21 9.09
N ILE A 94 -1.18 2.64 8.58
CA ILE A 94 0.19 3.01 8.89
C ILE A 94 0.66 3.92 7.76
N PHE A 95 1.01 5.17 8.09
CA PHE A 95 1.46 6.17 7.12
C PHE A 95 2.96 6.04 6.85
N GLN A 96 3.39 6.55 5.69
CA GLN A 96 4.76 6.46 5.21
C GLN A 96 5.78 7.12 6.16
N GLU A 97 5.43 8.23 6.79
CA GLU A 97 6.37 8.98 7.64
C GLU A 97 5.96 8.99 9.12
N PRO A 98 6.71 8.29 10.01
CA PRO A 98 6.44 8.29 11.45
C PRO A 98 6.56 9.67 12.11
N MET A 99 7.43 10.53 11.54
CA MET A 99 7.71 11.86 12.10
C MET A 99 6.52 12.82 12.00
N THR A 100 5.72 12.68 10.95
CA THR A 100 4.54 13.52 10.69
C THR A 100 3.26 12.91 11.22
N SER A 101 3.25 11.58 11.44
CA SER A 101 2.07 10.84 11.88
C SER A 101 1.84 10.88 13.38
N LEU A 102 2.91 10.96 14.18
CA LEU A 102 2.81 11.08 15.64
C LEU A 102 2.73 12.56 16.06
N ASN A 103 1.77 12.89 16.91
CA ASN A 103 1.67 14.23 17.47
C ASN A 103 2.84 14.49 18.44
N PRO A 104 3.76 15.44 18.14
CA PRO A 104 4.97 15.64 18.94
C PRO A 104 4.72 16.20 20.35
N VAL A 105 3.55 16.81 20.60
CA VAL A 105 3.21 17.41 21.90
C VAL A 105 2.36 16.52 22.78
N LEU A 106 2.07 15.28 22.33
CA LEU A 106 1.37 14.27 23.10
C LEU A 106 2.30 13.10 23.40
N THR A 107 2.17 12.54 24.60
CA THR A 107 2.92 11.31 24.96
C THR A 107 2.43 10.13 24.13
N VAL A 108 3.31 9.14 23.95
CA VAL A 108 3.01 7.89 23.24
C VAL A 108 1.76 7.22 23.79
N GLY A 109 1.69 7.03 25.11
CA GLY A 109 0.55 6.40 25.75
C GLY A 109 -0.74 7.18 25.58
N ARG A 110 -0.69 8.53 25.57
CA ARG A 110 -1.88 9.33 25.31
C ARG A 110 -2.45 9.08 23.91
N GLN A 111 -1.61 8.96 22.91
CA GLN A 111 -2.03 8.73 21.53
C GLN A 111 -2.64 7.33 21.33
N ILE A 112 -2.08 6.29 21.96
CA ILE A 112 -2.66 4.94 21.93
C ILE A 112 -3.99 4.91 22.71
N ARG A 113 -4.02 5.49 23.92
CA ARG A 113 -5.24 5.52 24.75
C ARG A 113 -6.39 6.25 24.08
N GLU A 114 -6.13 7.35 23.38
CA GLU A 114 -7.16 8.14 22.70
C GLU A 114 -7.95 7.26 21.73
N THR A 115 -7.27 6.44 20.95
CA THR A 115 -7.89 5.49 20.02
C THR A 115 -8.77 4.48 20.76
N LEU A 116 -8.26 3.90 21.84
CA LEU A 116 -8.96 2.90 22.65
C LEU A 116 -10.20 3.48 23.36
N MET A 117 -10.09 4.67 23.91
CA MET A 117 -11.19 5.35 24.61
C MET A 117 -12.30 5.74 23.62
N ILE A 118 -11.95 6.23 22.41
CA ILE A 118 -12.91 6.64 21.40
C ILE A 118 -13.66 5.44 20.82
N HIS A 119 -12.95 4.36 20.50
CA HIS A 119 -13.50 3.26 19.70
C HIS A 119 -13.93 2.06 20.54
N GLN A 120 -13.26 1.80 21.66
CA GLN A 120 -13.54 0.65 22.52
C GLN A 120 -14.31 1.04 23.81
N GLY A 121 -14.47 2.36 24.03
CA GLY A 121 -15.17 2.85 25.23
C GLY A 121 -14.44 2.57 26.54
N LEU A 122 -13.15 2.27 26.50
CA LEU A 122 -12.36 1.97 27.70
C LEU A 122 -12.22 3.23 28.55
N ASP A 123 -12.24 3.03 29.88
CA ASP A 123 -11.86 4.09 30.81
C ASP A 123 -10.34 4.38 30.72
N LYS A 124 -9.91 5.44 31.37
CA LYS A 124 -8.52 5.90 31.31
C LYS A 124 -7.53 4.87 31.86
N GLN A 125 -7.91 4.12 32.89
CA GLN A 125 -7.03 3.14 33.55
C GLN A 125 -6.89 1.87 32.68
N ALA A 126 -7.99 1.34 32.18
CA ALA A 126 -8.00 0.21 31.26
C ALA A 126 -7.27 0.53 29.95
N ALA A 127 -7.50 1.73 29.39
CA ALA A 127 -6.81 2.19 28.17
C ALA A 127 -5.29 2.36 28.39
N GLU A 128 -4.83 2.79 29.58
CA GLU A 128 -3.40 2.87 29.91
C GLU A 128 -2.76 1.47 29.99
N ALA A 129 -3.43 0.52 30.67
CA ALA A 129 -2.95 -0.86 30.75
C ALA A 129 -2.84 -1.47 29.34
N HIS A 130 -3.88 -1.32 28.51
CA HIS A 130 -3.88 -1.82 27.14
C HIS A 130 -2.82 -1.12 26.26
N ALA A 131 -2.58 0.18 26.46
CA ALA A 131 -1.52 0.88 25.74
C ALA A 131 -0.13 0.31 26.07
N ILE A 132 0.13 -0.07 27.32
CA ILE A 132 1.37 -0.75 27.73
C ILE A 132 1.47 -2.13 27.07
N GLU A 133 0.38 -2.90 27.05
CA GLU A 133 0.32 -4.21 26.36
C GLU A 133 0.64 -4.07 24.87
N MET A 134 0.09 -3.06 24.21
CA MET A 134 0.40 -2.78 22.80
C MET A 134 1.89 -2.43 22.59
N LEU A 135 2.50 -1.66 23.49
CA LEU A 135 3.94 -1.37 23.42
C LEU A 135 4.80 -2.62 23.66
N ILE A 136 4.39 -3.54 24.54
CA ILE A 136 5.03 -4.85 24.72
C ILE A 136 4.92 -5.66 23.43
N LEU A 137 3.72 -5.72 22.84
CA LEU A 137 3.43 -6.48 21.64
C LEU A 137 4.30 -6.06 20.45
N VAL A 138 4.52 -4.75 20.27
CA VAL A 138 5.38 -4.23 19.21
C VAL A 138 6.88 -4.24 19.61
N GLY A 139 7.24 -4.79 20.76
CA GLY A 139 8.62 -4.96 21.20
C GLY A 139 9.33 -3.65 21.58
N ILE A 140 8.61 -2.70 22.17
CA ILE A 140 9.20 -1.48 22.77
C ILE A 140 9.85 -1.86 24.11
N PRO A 141 11.15 -1.60 24.33
CA PRO A 141 11.79 -1.84 25.63
C PRO A 141 11.27 -0.88 26.67
N GLU A 142 11.20 -1.31 27.95
CA GLU A 142 10.73 -0.50 29.09
C GLU A 142 9.34 0.16 28.86
N PRO A 143 8.30 -0.58 28.44
CA PRO A 143 7.05 0.00 27.94
C PRO A 143 6.34 0.87 28.98
N THR A 144 6.41 0.53 30.26
CA THR A 144 5.87 1.33 31.39
C THR A 144 6.51 2.71 31.55
N ARG A 145 7.75 2.85 31.14
CA ARG A 145 8.45 4.12 31.08
C ARG A 145 8.12 4.85 29.77
N ARG A 146 8.26 4.14 28.63
CA ARG A 146 8.12 4.71 27.29
C ARG A 146 6.71 5.23 26.98
N VAL A 147 5.69 4.66 27.62
CA VAL A 147 4.29 5.13 27.49
C VAL A 147 4.13 6.60 27.90
N ARG A 148 5.00 7.13 28.78
CA ARG A 148 5.00 8.52 29.26
C ARG A 148 5.91 9.45 28.46
N GLU A 149 6.71 8.93 27.55
CA GLU A 149 7.63 9.70 26.72
C GLU A 149 6.93 10.29 25.49
N TYR A 150 7.55 11.31 24.95
CA TYR A 150 7.11 11.98 23.70
C TYR A 150 7.80 11.36 22.49
N PRO A 151 7.23 11.48 21.28
CA PRO A 151 7.81 10.90 20.06
C PRO A 151 9.27 11.30 19.80
N HIS A 152 9.66 12.55 20.09
CA HIS A 152 11.02 13.03 19.89
C HIS A 152 12.08 12.38 20.81
N GLN A 153 11.66 11.72 21.90
CA GLN A 153 12.52 10.97 22.82
C GLN A 153 12.78 9.53 22.37
N LEU A 154 12.12 9.08 21.27
CA LEU A 154 12.22 7.73 20.73
C LEU A 154 13.10 7.71 19.46
N SER A 155 13.77 6.57 19.21
CA SER A 155 14.44 6.33 17.94
C SER A 155 13.44 6.20 16.78
N GLY A 156 13.91 6.30 15.53
CA GLY A 156 13.06 6.14 14.34
C GLY A 156 12.29 4.82 14.32
N GLY A 157 12.99 3.70 14.56
CA GLY A 157 12.37 2.37 14.64
C GLY A 157 11.37 2.23 15.79
N MET A 158 11.61 2.89 16.94
CA MET A 158 10.64 2.89 18.04
C MET A 158 9.39 3.71 17.69
N ARG A 159 9.51 4.84 17.00
CA ARG A 159 8.36 5.62 16.52
C ARG A 159 7.51 4.82 15.53
N GLN A 160 8.16 4.08 14.63
CA GLN A 160 7.47 3.19 13.70
C GLN A 160 6.67 2.11 14.43
N ARG A 161 7.27 1.47 15.44
CA ARG A 161 6.59 0.47 16.30
C ARG A 161 5.40 1.09 17.05
N VAL A 162 5.53 2.32 17.53
CA VAL A 162 4.43 3.05 18.17
C VAL A 162 3.29 3.31 17.18
N MET A 163 3.58 3.73 15.93
CA MET A 163 2.54 3.87 14.90
C MET A 163 1.81 2.55 14.65
N ILE A 164 2.55 1.45 14.57
CA ILE A 164 1.96 0.11 14.41
C ILE A 164 1.09 -0.22 15.63
N ALA A 165 1.55 0.07 16.85
CA ALA A 165 0.77 -0.12 18.07
C ALA A 165 -0.56 0.66 18.03
N ILE A 166 -0.54 1.92 17.60
CA ILE A 166 -1.75 2.73 17.43
C ILE A 166 -2.68 2.13 16.37
N ALA A 167 -2.14 1.76 15.21
CA ALA A 167 -2.93 1.20 14.12
C ALA A 167 -3.62 -0.11 14.48
N LEU A 168 -3.04 -0.89 15.39
CA LEU A 168 -3.52 -2.21 15.78
C LEU A 168 -4.29 -2.21 17.10
N ALA A 169 -4.32 -1.09 17.83
CA ALA A 169 -4.90 -1.00 19.16
C ALA A 169 -6.37 -1.49 19.23
N CYS A 170 -7.14 -1.28 18.17
CA CYS A 170 -8.55 -1.70 18.11
C CYS A 170 -8.77 -3.02 17.36
N ASN A 171 -7.73 -3.80 17.05
CA ASN A 171 -7.82 -5.05 16.28
C ASN A 171 -8.58 -4.87 14.96
N PRO A 172 -8.07 -4.05 14.03
CA PRO A 172 -8.77 -3.73 12.79
C PRO A 172 -8.95 -4.96 11.89
N LYS A 173 -10.05 -5.00 11.14
CA LYS A 173 -10.30 -6.03 10.12
C LYS A 173 -9.44 -5.82 8.88
N LEU A 174 -9.11 -4.56 8.57
CA LEU A 174 -8.24 -4.17 7.45
C LEU A 174 -7.15 -3.22 7.92
N LEU A 175 -5.89 -3.59 7.68
CA LEU A 175 -4.73 -2.75 7.89
C LEU A 175 -4.19 -2.27 6.53
N ILE A 176 -4.09 -0.98 6.33
CA ILE A 176 -3.43 -0.38 5.17
C ILE A 176 -2.04 0.08 5.63
N ALA A 177 -0.98 -0.48 5.05
CA ALA A 177 0.39 -0.14 5.38
C ALA A 177 1.06 0.54 4.17
N ASP A 178 1.20 1.86 4.24
CA ASP A 178 1.80 2.66 3.16
C ASP A 178 3.28 2.86 3.44
N GLU A 179 4.12 2.11 2.75
CA GLU A 179 5.58 2.07 2.88
C GLU A 179 6.05 1.96 4.36
N PRO A 180 5.58 0.95 5.12
CA PRO A 180 5.74 0.90 6.57
C PRO A 180 7.19 0.73 7.04
N THR A 181 8.12 0.44 6.14
CA THR A 181 9.54 0.18 6.45
C THR A 181 10.50 1.14 5.75
N THR A 182 9.99 2.16 5.06
CA THR A 182 10.83 3.17 4.39
C THR A 182 11.72 3.89 5.41
N ALA A 183 12.99 4.09 5.07
CA ALA A 183 14.03 4.72 5.90
C ALA A 183 14.42 3.94 7.18
N LEU A 184 14.10 2.65 7.26
CA LEU A 184 14.60 1.75 8.30
C LEU A 184 15.78 0.90 7.79
N ASP A 185 16.66 0.50 8.69
CA ASP A 185 17.67 -0.50 8.37
C ASP A 185 17.01 -1.88 8.14
N VAL A 186 17.71 -2.74 7.38
CA VAL A 186 17.20 -4.06 6.95
C VAL A 186 16.79 -4.94 8.14
N THR A 187 17.49 -4.84 9.26
CA THR A 187 17.20 -5.65 10.46
C THR A 187 15.87 -5.21 11.10
N ILE A 188 15.67 -3.91 11.25
CA ILE A 188 14.42 -3.35 11.79
C ILE A 188 13.27 -3.60 10.83
N GLN A 189 13.50 -3.46 9.51
CA GLN A 189 12.52 -3.79 8.48
C GLN A 189 12.01 -5.22 8.63
N ALA A 190 12.89 -6.21 8.69
CA ALA A 190 12.52 -7.62 8.87
C ALA A 190 11.71 -7.85 10.18
N GLN A 191 12.10 -7.18 11.26
CA GLN A 191 11.37 -7.28 12.54
C GLN A 191 9.95 -6.68 12.45
N ILE A 192 9.80 -5.54 11.76
CA ILE A 192 8.49 -4.89 11.55
C ILE A 192 7.59 -5.78 10.67
N LEU A 193 8.11 -6.34 9.59
CA LEU A 193 7.34 -7.23 8.71
C LEU A 193 6.88 -8.48 9.44
N LYS A 194 7.77 -9.12 10.20
CA LYS A 194 7.42 -10.26 11.04
C LYS A 194 6.34 -9.89 12.05
N LEU A 195 6.46 -8.75 12.71
CA LEU A 195 5.45 -8.24 13.63
C LEU A 195 4.09 -8.10 12.95
N MET A 196 4.03 -7.51 11.74
CA MET A 196 2.79 -7.35 10.99
C MET A 196 2.16 -8.70 10.63
N LEU A 197 2.96 -9.69 10.24
CA LEU A 197 2.48 -11.06 9.97
C LEU A 197 1.95 -11.76 11.23
N ASP A 198 2.70 -11.68 12.34
CA ASP A 198 2.29 -12.26 13.61
C ASP A 198 0.95 -11.66 14.08
N LEU A 199 0.79 -10.36 13.91
CA LEU A 199 -0.45 -9.66 14.26
C LEU A 199 -1.60 -9.99 13.31
N LYS A 200 -1.33 -10.09 11.99
CA LYS A 200 -2.31 -10.58 11.00
C LYS A 200 -2.89 -11.93 11.45
N HIS A 201 -2.02 -12.88 11.83
CA HIS A 201 -2.46 -14.19 12.28
C HIS A 201 -3.25 -14.16 13.58
N ARG A 202 -2.91 -13.26 14.50
CA ARG A 202 -3.58 -13.14 15.81
C ARG A 202 -4.98 -12.56 15.70
N VAL A 203 -5.15 -11.51 14.90
CA VAL A 203 -6.43 -10.77 14.80
C VAL A 203 -7.24 -11.13 13.55
N GLY A 204 -6.67 -11.93 12.64
CA GLY A 204 -7.35 -12.29 11.38
C GLY A 204 -7.49 -11.13 10.39
N ALA A 205 -6.70 -10.06 10.54
CA ALA A 205 -6.80 -8.87 9.72
C ALA A 205 -6.36 -9.13 8.27
N ALA A 206 -7.04 -8.51 7.31
CA ALA A 206 -6.51 -8.36 5.96
C ALA A 206 -5.49 -7.22 5.91
N ILE A 207 -4.51 -7.29 5.00
CA ILE A 207 -3.48 -6.27 4.83
C ILE A 207 -3.45 -5.78 3.39
N ILE A 208 -3.47 -4.47 3.19
CA ILE A 208 -3.01 -3.82 1.95
C ILE A 208 -1.62 -3.28 2.24
N LEU A 209 -0.61 -3.87 1.60
CA LEU A 209 0.77 -3.44 1.72
C LEU A 209 1.18 -2.62 0.49
N ILE A 210 1.49 -1.36 0.68
CA ILE A 210 2.06 -0.51 -0.36
C ILE A 210 3.58 -0.47 -0.13
N THR A 211 4.34 -0.87 -1.14
CA THR A 211 5.81 -0.85 -1.10
C THR A 211 6.40 -0.83 -2.50
N HIS A 212 7.62 -0.37 -2.60
CA HIS A 212 8.46 -0.52 -3.79
C HIS A 212 9.48 -1.66 -3.65
N ASP A 213 9.55 -2.30 -2.48
CA ASP A 213 10.46 -3.43 -2.21
C ASP A 213 9.80 -4.75 -2.59
N LEU A 214 10.20 -5.29 -3.75
CA LEU A 214 9.69 -6.56 -4.28
C LEU A 214 10.16 -7.76 -3.47
N GLY A 215 11.25 -7.65 -2.71
CA GLY A 215 11.69 -8.69 -1.78
C GLY A 215 10.69 -8.87 -0.63
N VAL A 216 10.24 -7.77 -0.05
CA VAL A 216 9.18 -7.75 0.96
C VAL A 216 7.88 -8.33 0.42
N VAL A 217 7.51 -7.95 -0.81
CA VAL A 217 6.30 -8.46 -1.48
C VAL A 217 6.36 -9.98 -1.63
N ALA A 218 7.50 -10.53 -2.07
CA ALA A 218 7.68 -11.97 -2.25
C ALA A 218 7.55 -12.76 -0.94
N GLU A 219 7.88 -12.14 0.21
CA GLU A 219 7.87 -12.78 1.52
C GLU A 219 6.47 -12.81 2.15
N ILE A 220 5.69 -11.71 2.01
CA ILE A 220 4.48 -11.55 2.83
C ILE A 220 3.16 -11.44 2.07
N ALA A 221 3.19 -11.22 0.74
CA ALA A 221 1.97 -11.05 -0.04
C ALA A 221 1.45 -12.37 -0.62
N GLU A 222 0.14 -12.55 -0.64
CA GLU A 222 -0.50 -13.62 -1.40
C GLU A 222 -0.78 -13.21 -2.85
N ARG A 223 -1.09 -11.93 -3.07
CA ARG A 223 -1.43 -11.37 -4.38
C ARG A 223 -0.80 -9.99 -4.54
N VAL A 224 -0.46 -9.65 -5.77
CA VAL A 224 0.21 -8.40 -6.11
C VAL A 224 -0.58 -7.67 -7.19
N MET A 225 -0.85 -6.40 -6.95
CA MET A 225 -1.38 -5.46 -7.93
C MET A 225 -0.28 -4.47 -8.32
N VAL A 226 0.05 -4.41 -9.60
CA VAL A 226 1.04 -3.49 -10.16
C VAL A 226 0.34 -2.26 -10.69
N MET A 227 0.74 -1.08 -10.21
CA MET A 227 0.22 0.21 -10.64
C MET A 227 1.25 0.98 -11.46
N TYR A 228 0.80 1.59 -12.54
CA TYR A 228 1.58 2.52 -13.34
C TYR A 228 0.71 3.70 -13.80
N ALA A 229 1.20 4.92 -13.62
CA ALA A 229 0.53 6.14 -14.07
C ALA A 229 -0.96 6.22 -13.67
N GLY A 230 -1.26 5.92 -12.40
CA GLY A 230 -2.62 5.96 -11.84
C GLY A 230 -3.52 4.78 -12.20
N ARG A 231 -3.04 3.78 -12.92
CA ARG A 231 -3.84 2.64 -13.39
C ARG A 231 -3.25 1.31 -12.94
N LYS A 232 -4.12 0.32 -12.75
CA LYS A 232 -3.71 -1.07 -12.60
C LYS A 232 -3.27 -1.62 -13.96
N VAL A 233 -2.05 -2.13 -14.05
CA VAL A 233 -1.49 -2.69 -15.29
C VAL A 233 -1.35 -4.19 -15.24
N GLU A 234 -1.19 -4.77 -14.05
CA GLU A 234 -1.11 -6.22 -13.86
C GLU A 234 -1.57 -6.59 -12.46
N GLU A 235 -2.18 -7.77 -12.29
CA GLU A 235 -2.51 -8.36 -11.00
C GLU A 235 -2.45 -9.88 -11.09
N ALA A 236 -1.77 -10.50 -10.12
CA ALA A 236 -1.62 -11.95 -10.06
C ALA A 236 -1.31 -12.45 -8.64
N PRO A 237 -1.45 -13.77 -8.37
CA PRO A 237 -0.81 -14.39 -7.22
C PRO A 237 0.69 -14.12 -7.23
N VAL A 238 1.29 -13.87 -6.05
CA VAL A 238 2.70 -13.46 -5.94
C VAL A 238 3.64 -14.41 -6.69
N ALA A 239 3.50 -15.72 -6.52
CA ALA A 239 4.35 -16.71 -7.17
C ALA A 239 4.26 -16.67 -8.71
N GLU A 240 3.07 -16.40 -9.25
CA GLU A 240 2.86 -16.30 -10.69
C GLU A 240 3.42 -15.01 -11.26
N LEU A 241 3.26 -13.89 -10.55
CA LEU A 241 3.82 -12.60 -10.97
C LEU A 241 5.36 -12.66 -11.08
N PHE A 242 6.02 -13.27 -10.09
CA PHE A 242 7.48 -13.39 -10.07
C PHE A 242 8.00 -14.40 -11.10
N ARG A 243 7.25 -15.51 -11.34
CA ARG A 243 7.65 -16.54 -12.30
C ARG A 243 7.43 -16.11 -13.74
N SER A 244 6.33 -15.43 -14.03
CA SER A 244 5.88 -15.17 -15.38
C SER A 244 5.13 -13.83 -15.49
N PRO A 245 5.83 -12.69 -15.26
CA PRO A 245 5.24 -11.37 -15.41
C PRO A 245 4.76 -11.15 -16.85
N ARG A 246 3.58 -10.59 -17.03
CA ARG A 246 2.92 -10.44 -18.34
C ARG A 246 3.08 -9.04 -18.91
N HIS A 247 3.07 -8.03 -18.05
CA HIS A 247 3.20 -6.66 -18.50
C HIS A 247 4.69 -6.26 -18.59
N PRO A 248 5.14 -5.63 -19.69
CA PRO A 248 6.54 -5.23 -19.85
C PRO A 248 7.06 -4.31 -18.74
N TYR A 249 6.21 -3.50 -18.14
CA TYR A 249 6.57 -2.70 -16.96
C TYR A 249 6.93 -3.56 -15.76
N THR A 250 6.13 -4.60 -15.48
CA THR A 250 6.39 -5.55 -14.38
C THR A 250 7.70 -6.32 -14.61
N GLN A 251 7.95 -6.71 -15.86
CA GLN A 251 9.23 -7.33 -16.24
C GLN A 251 10.41 -6.40 -15.96
N GLY A 252 10.27 -5.11 -16.30
CA GLY A 252 11.26 -4.10 -16.01
C GLY A 252 11.48 -3.89 -14.51
N LEU A 253 10.41 -3.83 -13.71
CA LEU A 253 10.50 -3.71 -12.25
C LEU A 253 11.23 -4.91 -11.63
N LEU A 254 10.88 -6.14 -12.02
CA LEU A 254 11.54 -7.36 -11.53
C LEU A 254 13.00 -7.47 -12.01
N GLY A 255 13.29 -7.00 -13.22
CA GLY A 255 14.65 -6.94 -13.78
C GLY A 255 15.58 -5.93 -13.09
N ALA A 256 15.01 -4.92 -12.42
CA ALA A 256 15.75 -3.92 -11.66
C ALA A 256 16.14 -4.39 -10.24
N VAL A 257 15.58 -5.51 -9.76
CA VAL A 257 15.90 -6.06 -8.43
C VAL A 257 17.28 -6.73 -8.46
N PRO A 258 18.23 -6.33 -7.60
CA PRO A 258 19.54 -6.98 -7.52
C PRO A 258 19.38 -8.45 -7.11
N ARG A 259 19.97 -9.36 -7.88
CA ARG A 259 20.05 -10.78 -7.47
C ARG A 259 21.26 -10.98 -6.58
N LEU A 260 21.05 -11.60 -5.40
CA LEU A 260 22.16 -11.98 -4.50
C LEU A 260 23.18 -12.83 -5.29
N GLY A 261 24.46 -12.44 -5.21
CA GLY A 261 25.56 -13.14 -5.89
C GLY A 261 25.84 -12.68 -7.32
N SER A 262 25.04 -11.81 -7.94
CA SER A 262 25.30 -11.32 -9.31
C SER A 262 26.59 -10.51 -9.44
N SER A 263 27.09 -9.91 -8.35
CA SER A 263 28.37 -9.18 -8.31
C SER A 263 29.59 -10.08 -8.12
N LEU A 264 29.42 -11.34 -7.70
CA LEU A 264 30.53 -12.28 -7.45
C LEU A 264 31.01 -13.00 -8.72
N THR A 265 30.23 -13.00 -9.78
CA THR A 265 30.54 -13.73 -11.03
C THR A 265 31.34 -12.91 -12.03
N GLY A 266 31.86 -11.73 -11.65
CA GLY A 266 32.73 -10.89 -12.51
C GLY A 266 32.03 -10.26 -13.73
N THR A 267 30.81 -10.64 -14.03
CA THR A 267 29.94 -10.03 -15.02
C THR A 267 28.96 -9.10 -14.29
N ALA A 268 29.43 -7.94 -13.84
CA ALA A 268 28.58 -6.89 -13.33
C ALA A 268 27.61 -6.45 -14.45
N ARG A 269 26.53 -7.20 -14.65
CA ARG A 269 25.42 -6.75 -15.51
C ARG A 269 24.89 -5.46 -14.89
N ARG A 270 24.96 -4.37 -15.62
CA ARG A 270 24.27 -3.13 -15.25
C ARG A 270 22.84 -3.51 -14.88
N LEU A 271 22.36 -3.03 -13.72
CA LEU A 271 20.96 -3.22 -13.34
C LEU A 271 20.08 -2.71 -14.48
N ALA A 272 19.05 -3.48 -14.83
CA ALA A 272 18.12 -3.08 -15.86
C ALA A 272 17.33 -1.87 -15.36
N GLU A 273 17.49 -0.74 -16.03
CA GLU A 273 16.71 0.46 -15.77
C GLU A 273 15.50 0.50 -16.71
N ILE A 274 14.35 0.93 -16.20
CA ILE A 274 13.19 1.22 -17.06
C ILE A 274 13.44 2.61 -17.66
N PRO A 275 13.71 2.72 -18.98
CA PRO A 275 14.10 3.98 -19.59
C PRO A 275 12.95 4.99 -19.58
N GLY A 276 13.29 6.30 -19.64
CA GLY A 276 12.33 7.39 -19.77
C GLY A 276 11.66 7.79 -18.46
N GLN A 277 10.65 8.64 -18.54
CA GLN A 277 9.93 9.21 -17.40
C GLN A 277 8.46 8.79 -17.39
N VAL A 278 7.87 8.78 -16.20
CA VAL A 278 6.42 8.58 -16.03
C VAL A 278 5.66 9.70 -16.74
N PRO A 279 4.59 9.39 -17.48
CA PRO A 279 3.83 10.41 -18.20
C PRO A 279 3.19 11.43 -17.26
N ASP A 280 3.03 12.66 -17.73
CA ASP A 280 2.36 13.73 -17.00
C ASP A 280 0.86 13.41 -16.82
N LEU A 281 0.44 13.09 -15.60
CA LEU A 281 -0.94 12.72 -15.28
C LEU A 281 -1.96 13.87 -15.40
N ARG A 282 -1.49 15.09 -15.66
CA ARG A 282 -2.36 16.25 -15.95
C ARG A 282 -2.88 16.20 -17.39
N LYS A 283 -2.19 15.49 -18.26
CA LYS A 283 -2.59 15.32 -19.67
C LYS A 283 -3.40 14.04 -19.85
N PRO A 284 -4.45 14.05 -20.67
CA PRO A 284 -5.12 12.83 -21.06
C PRO A 284 -4.13 11.87 -21.74
N ILE A 285 -4.04 10.64 -21.26
CA ILE A 285 -3.19 9.61 -21.87
C ILE A 285 -4.04 8.83 -22.86
N VAL A 286 -3.69 8.94 -24.14
CA VAL A 286 -4.28 8.15 -25.21
C VAL A 286 -3.48 6.85 -25.35
N GLY A 287 -4.17 5.72 -25.53
CA GLY A 287 -3.54 4.42 -25.67
C GLY A 287 -2.99 3.83 -24.36
N CYS A 288 -2.01 2.95 -24.51
CA CYS A 288 -1.34 2.28 -23.38
C CYS A 288 -0.53 3.29 -22.56
N VAL A 289 -0.77 3.36 -21.26
CA VAL A 289 -0.08 4.29 -20.35
C VAL A 289 1.44 4.08 -20.30
N PHE A 290 1.92 2.88 -20.63
CA PHE A 290 3.34 2.54 -20.64
C PHE A 290 3.98 2.66 -22.06
N ALA A 291 3.22 2.96 -23.11
CA ALA A 291 3.70 2.95 -24.49
C ALA A 291 4.96 3.82 -24.71
N GLY A 292 5.08 4.95 -24.02
CA GLY A 292 6.24 5.86 -24.14
C GLY A 292 7.56 5.30 -23.61
N ARG A 293 7.52 4.24 -22.79
CA ARG A 293 8.69 3.60 -22.16
C ARG A 293 8.83 2.12 -22.53
N CYS A 294 7.87 1.60 -23.28
CA CYS A 294 7.82 0.18 -23.63
C CYS A 294 8.64 -0.11 -24.88
N ALA A 295 9.64 -0.98 -24.78
CA ALA A 295 10.44 -1.43 -25.93
C ALA A 295 9.62 -2.21 -26.97
N LEU A 296 8.45 -2.76 -26.56
CA LEU A 296 7.54 -3.52 -27.42
C LEU A 296 6.38 -2.66 -27.96
N ALA A 297 6.41 -1.32 -27.76
CA ALA A 297 5.33 -0.45 -28.16
C ALA A 297 5.18 -0.36 -29.68
N THR A 298 3.96 -0.57 -30.16
CA THR A 298 3.55 -0.38 -31.56
C THR A 298 2.57 0.77 -31.69
N ASP A 299 2.14 1.08 -32.90
CA ASP A 299 1.13 2.11 -33.15
C ASP A 299 -0.22 1.75 -32.53
N LEU A 300 -0.56 0.47 -32.45
CA LEU A 300 -1.72 -0.01 -31.69
C LEU A 300 -1.67 0.45 -30.24
N CYS A 301 -0.51 0.29 -29.57
CA CYS A 301 -0.32 0.70 -28.18
C CYS A 301 -0.43 2.24 -28.01
N ARG A 302 -0.06 3.01 -29.02
CA ARG A 302 -0.14 4.48 -28.96
C ARG A 302 -1.56 5.00 -29.17
N GLN A 303 -2.38 4.27 -29.94
CA GLN A 303 -3.73 4.67 -30.30
C GLN A 303 -4.80 4.12 -29.37
N TYR A 304 -4.65 2.90 -28.86
CA TYR A 304 -5.65 2.19 -28.09
C TYR A 304 -5.11 1.71 -26.75
N ALA A 305 -5.84 2.01 -25.66
CA ALA A 305 -5.53 1.50 -24.35
C ALA A 305 -5.89 0.00 -24.26
N PRO A 306 -4.96 -0.87 -23.83
CA PRO A 306 -5.31 -2.27 -23.59
C PRO A 306 -6.22 -2.40 -22.39
N GLY A 307 -7.22 -3.27 -22.48
CA GLY A 307 -8.01 -3.69 -21.32
C GLY A 307 -7.23 -4.60 -20.39
N LEU A 308 -7.70 -4.73 -19.15
CA LEU A 308 -7.25 -5.79 -18.24
C LEU A 308 -7.87 -7.10 -18.71
N GLU A 309 -7.06 -7.98 -19.27
CA GLU A 309 -7.48 -9.28 -19.78
C GLU A 309 -6.84 -10.42 -18.98
N GLU A 310 -7.53 -11.53 -18.87
CA GLU A 310 -6.99 -12.73 -18.25
C GLU A 310 -5.88 -13.34 -19.11
N LYS A 311 -4.69 -13.48 -18.53
CA LYS A 311 -3.48 -14.03 -19.16
C LYS A 311 -3.07 -15.38 -18.56
N GLY A 312 -3.78 -15.83 -17.53
CA GLY A 312 -3.62 -17.09 -16.81
C GLY A 312 -4.57 -17.17 -15.63
N PRO A 313 -4.62 -18.28 -14.91
CA PRO A 313 -5.49 -18.42 -13.74
C PRO A 313 -5.25 -17.32 -12.71
N ARG A 314 -6.26 -16.47 -12.45
CA ARG A 314 -6.20 -15.31 -11.56
C ARG A 314 -5.06 -14.34 -11.88
N HIS A 315 -4.63 -14.26 -13.15
CA HIS A 315 -3.57 -13.40 -13.62
C HIS A 315 -4.12 -12.51 -14.75
N VAL A 316 -4.28 -11.23 -14.47
CA VAL A 316 -4.76 -10.23 -15.45
C VAL A 316 -3.67 -9.23 -15.77
N ALA A 317 -3.59 -8.78 -17.04
CA ALA A 317 -2.66 -7.75 -17.47
C ALA A 317 -3.25 -6.87 -18.57
N ALA A 318 -2.94 -5.58 -18.52
CA ALA A 318 -3.33 -4.58 -19.50
C ALA A 318 -2.24 -4.41 -20.57
N CYS A 319 -2.08 -5.43 -21.44
CA CYS A 319 -1.09 -5.40 -22.51
C CYS A 319 -1.60 -6.12 -23.76
N HIS A 320 -1.53 -5.47 -24.93
CA HIS A 320 -1.92 -6.07 -26.22
C HIS A 320 -1.08 -7.28 -26.61
N TYR A 321 0.18 -7.33 -26.15
CA TYR A 321 1.18 -8.34 -26.50
C TYR A 321 1.59 -9.26 -25.34
N ALA A 322 0.88 -9.23 -24.23
CA ALA A 322 1.10 -10.17 -23.13
C ALA A 322 0.75 -11.60 -23.61
N ALA A 323 1.72 -12.27 -24.22
CA ALA A 323 1.53 -13.65 -24.67
C ALA A 323 1.21 -14.58 -23.51
N LYS A 324 0.30 -15.53 -23.72
CA LYS A 324 0.13 -16.67 -22.83
C LYS A 324 1.45 -17.46 -22.87
N GLY A 325 2.35 -17.24 -21.90
CA GLY A 325 3.53 -18.09 -21.72
C GLY A 325 4.86 -17.64 -22.33
N ALA A 326 5.07 -16.37 -22.70
CA ALA A 326 6.41 -15.90 -23.05
C ALA A 326 7.31 -15.92 -21.80
N VAL A 327 8.05 -17.01 -21.62
CA VAL A 327 9.20 -17.08 -20.73
C VAL A 327 10.26 -16.15 -21.32
N ALA A 328 10.66 -15.10 -20.60
CA ALA A 328 11.85 -14.36 -20.96
C ALA A 328 13.04 -15.29 -20.91
N ALA A 329 13.70 -15.51 -22.04
CA ALA A 329 14.94 -16.24 -22.18
C ALA A 329 16.12 -15.50 -21.53
#